data_f73cea245a9bac6980079f27e081ca08
#
_entry.id   f73cea245a9bac6980079f27e081ca08
#
_cell.length_a   1.000
_cell.length_b   1.000
_cell.length_c   1.000
_cell.angle_alpha   90.00
_cell.angle_beta   90.00
_cell.angle_gamma   90.00
#
_symmetry.space_group_name_H-M   'P 1'
#
loop_
_entity.id
_entity.type
_entity.pdbx_description
1 polymer ?
#
loop_
_entity_poly.entity_id
_entity_poly.type
_entity_poly.pdbx_seq_one_letter_code
_entity_poly.pdbx_strand_id
1 'polypeptide(L)'
;MFRHFSIGLLAAMVTGVAAADEPTLRDGVLYFPEGLEVPAAMTPVEAEFIQVHPLGAGRSAISPPVGLIRCASEYEPMAGILLAWEGGSSYTNIVREMAVNITTIGDADVFIACDTSSEANSVASTLSSYGADMSRVRTVVRNTDSIWIRDYGPRYIFEGDCRAIVDHVYNRPRPNDDAYSSHFRNSVGHAYYKHNLVHGGGNYHLNSVGVSAATELILNENQSMSQSEIVDVWRTYQNVETHIHDAFPTSVDSTQHIDMWMQIVGDTNIIISDWPNDSGSIQDQICDGAALYYQGLGWTVSRTPAFDAGWTHWTYTNMVLCNDLVLLPKYDYISNTFDSQALAAVQAAMPDRQVVQITCDGLANSAGVMHCITMHMPAHVGGINPTTYVRNPSGGIFDPGDLVPVQWISDDDEFDVVNVDIDFSADGGASWLSVASMTADDGVYVWEVPDVATSNGVIRVRARDGDGNLGGSLSGDFVVEGTSVPGDVDGDGYCNVNDILAVVGAWGPCASPCPEDLDGDGYVEVDDILILLGYFEG
;
A
#
# COMPACT_ATOMS: atom_id res chain seq x y z
N MET A 1 61.37 10.91 -6.83
CA MET A 1 61.20 11.35 -5.43
C MET A 1 59.74 11.14 -5.08
N PHE A 2 59.38 9.91 -4.75
CA PHE A 2 57.98 9.55 -4.43
C PHE A 2 57.79 9.65 -2.92
N ARG A 3 56.87 10.49 -2.47
CA ARG A 3 56.45 10.57 -1.06
C ARG A 3 55.25 9.65 -0.87
N HIS A 4 55.43 8.61 -0.09
CA HIS A 4 54.35 7.80 0.46
C HIS A 4 53.63 8.60 1.53
N PHE A 5 52.31 8.82 1.35
CA PHE A 5 51.43 9.22 2.43
C PHE A 5 50.84 7.96 3.06
N SER A 6 51.27 7.68 4.27
CA SER A 6 50.63 6.68 5.12
C SER A 6 49.38 7.33 5.74
N ILE A 7 48.19 6.85 5.38
CA ILE A 7 46.96 7.18 6.08
C ILE A 7 46.93 6.28 7.32
N GLY A 8 47.16 6.90 8.48
CA GLY A 8 46.99 6.22 9.76
C GLY A 8 45.51 6.02 10.05
N LEU A 9 45.08 4.78 10.14
CA LEU A 9 43.77 4.37 10.63
C LEU A 9 43.71 4.72 12.12
N LEU A 10 42.92 5.74 12.49
CA LEU A 10 42.60 6.00 13.88
C LEU A 10 41.42 5.08 14.23
N ALA A 11 41.70 3.92 14.79
CA ALA A 11 40.69 3.09 15.43
C ALA A 11 40.26 3.78 16.72
N ALA A 12 39.08 4.42 16.72
CA ALA A 12 38.41 4.83 17.94
C ALA A 12 37.94 3.58 18.67
N MET A 13 38.56 3.26 19.79
CA MET A 13 38.05 2.24 20.70
C MET A 13 36.75 2.79 21.33
N VAL A 14 35.60 2.33 20.84
CA VAL A 14 34.36 2.41 21.55
C VAL A 14 34.35 1.24 22.55
N THR A 15 34.68 1.54 23.80
CA THR A 15 34.54 0.59 24.89
C THR A 15 33.15 0.78 25.53
N GLY A 16 32.34 -0.25 25.44
CA GLY A 16 31.23 -0.42 26.33
C GLY A 16 29.82 -0.55 25.73
N VAL A 17 29.71 -1.31 24.64
CA VAL A 17 28.44 -2.00 24.34
C VAL A 17 28.72 -3.48 24.63
N ALA A 18 27.84 -4.14 25.38
CA ALA A 18 27.88 -5.59 25.54
C ALA A 18 27.98 -6.21 24.15
N ALA A 19 28.84 -7.23 24.00
CA ALA A 19 28.95 -7.97 22.75
C ALA A 19 27.60 -8.63 22.48
N ALA A 20 26.71 -7.89 21.87
CA ALA A 20 25.35 -8.24 21.60
C ALA A 20 25.18 -8.31 20.09
N ASP A 21 24.55 -9.26 19.71
CA ASP A 21 23.42 -9.30 18.80
C ASP A 21 23.70 -8.66 17.43
N GLU A 22 24.83 -8.99 16.83
CA GLU A 22 25.10 -8.70 15.41
C GLU A 22 24.94 -9.98 14.59
N PRO A 23 24.39 -9.87 13.36
CA PRO A 23 24.40 -10.98 12.41
C PRO A 23 25.84 -11.42 12.12
N THR A 24 26.04 -12.68 11.78
CA THR A 24 27.35 -13.22 11.46
C THR A 24 27.46 -13.54 9.97
N LEU A 25 28.63 -13.28 9.38
CA LEU A 25 28.87 -13.67 7.99
C LEU A 25 29.27 -15.15 7.92
N ARG A 26 28.47 -15.97 7.20
CA ARG A 26 28.74 -17.40 6.96
C ARG A 26 28.68 -17.66 5.46
N ASP A 27 29.78 -18.17 4.90
CA ASP A 27 29.87 -18.49 3.47
C ASP A 27 29.45 -17.36 2.52
N GLY A 28 29.72 -16.10 2.91
CA GLY A 28 29.35 -14.92 2.13
C GLY A 28 27.89 -14.47 2.25
N VAL A 29 27.13 -15.01 3.20
CA VAL A 29 25.73 -14.65 3.50
C VAL A 29 25.62 -14.21 4.95
N LEU A 30 24.80 -13.20 5.22
CA LEU A 30 24.46 -12.80 6.59
C LEU A 30 23.53 -13.85 7.20
N TYR A 31 23.87 -14.26 8.41
CA TYR A 31 23.10 -15.19 9.21
C TYR A 31 22.59 -14.50 10.48
N PHE A 32 21.28 -14.54 10.68
CA PHE A 32 20.56 -14.00 11.82
C PHE A 32 20.14 -15.18 12.72
N PRO A 33 20.77 -15.37 13.89
CA PRO A 33 20.37 -16.44 14.80
C PRO A 33 18.98 -16.22 15.39
N GLU A 34 18.26 -17.27 15.67
CA GLU A 34 16.99 -17.23 16.41
C GLU A 34 17.18 -16.49 17.76
N GLY A 35 16.25 -15.57 18.07
CA GLY A 35 16.27 -14.78 19.30
C GLY A 35 17.27 -13.60 19.29
N LEU A 36 17.88 -13.29 18.17
CA LEU A 36 18.77 -12.15 18.00
C LEU A 36 17.99 -10.83 18.10
N GLU A 37 18.39 -9.94 19.02
CA GLU A 37 17.80 -8.60 19.17
C GLU A 37 18.48 -7.59 18.24
N VAL A 38 18.31 -7.76 16.92
CA VAL A 38 18.91 -6.87 15.92
C VAL A 38 18.36 -5.45 16.06
N PRO A 39 19.21 -4.40 16.12
CA PRO A 39 18.73 -3.02 16.19
C PRO A 39 18.02 -2.57 14.89
N ALA A 40 17.17 -1.55 14.99
CA ALA A 40 16.54 -0.93 13.81
C ALA A 40 17.58 -0.28 12.89
N ALA A 41 18.61 0.31 13.46
CA ALA A 41 19.77 0.83 12.73
C ALA A 41 20.60 -0.29 12.10
N MET A 42 21.28 0.04 11.01
CA MET A 42 22.23 -0.89 10.36
C MET A 42 23.41 -1.19 11.26
N THR A 43 23.69 -2.46 11.49
CA THR A 43 24.86 -2.90 12.26
C THR A 43 26.15 -2.70 11.47
N PRO A 44 27.34 -2.63 12.13
CA PRO A 44 28.62 -2.56 11.44
C PRO A 44 28.86 -3.70 10.44
N VAL A 45 28.44 -4.93 10.79
CA VAL A 45 28.56 -6.11 9.89
C VAL A 45 27.67 -5.96 8.66
N GLU A 46 26.44 -5.48 8.82
CA GLU A 46 25.53 -5.17 7.70
C GLU A 46 26.09 -4.06 6.82
N ALA A 47 26.65 -3.00 7.43
CA ALA A 47 27.25 -1.88 6.69
C ALA A 47 28.48 -2.31 5.87
N GLU A 48 29.30 -3.24 6.37
CA GLU A 48 30.41 -3.83 5.61
C GLU A 48 29.89 -4.72 4.47
N PHE A 49 28.86 -5.51 4.73
CA PHE A 49 28.26 -6.43 3.75
C PHE A 49 27.72 -5.70 2.51
N ILE A 50 27.01 -4.58 2.68
CA ILE A 50 26.44 -3.82 1.56
C ILE A 50 27.47 -3.14 0.66
N GLN A 51 28.71 -2.97 1.11
CA GLN A 51 29.81 -2.42 0.27
C GLN A 51 30.11 -3.33 -0.94
N VAL A 52 29.90 -4.63 -0.79
CA VAL A 52 30.13 -5.63 -1.84
C VAL A 52 28.84 -6.24 -2.39
N HIS A 53 27.73 -6.06 -1.68
CA HIS A 53 26.38 -6.55 -2.04
C HIS A 53 25.38 -5.39 -1.96
N PRO A 54 25.35 -4.48 -2.96
CA PRO A 54 24.46 -3.32 -2.93
C PRO A 54 22.98 -3.73 -2.83
N LEU A 55 22.23 -3.01 -2.00
CA LEU A 55 20.78 -3.21 -1.85
C LEU A 55 20.05 -3.01 -3.18
N GLY A 56 19.04 -3.81 -3.43
CA GLY A 56 18.21 -3.73 -4.64
C GLY A 56 18.91 -4.17 -5.94
N ALA A 57 20.17 -4.63 -5.89
CA ALA A 57 20.88 -5.07 -7.07
C ALA A 57 20.14 -6.21 -7.80
N GLY A 58 19.86 -6.02 -9.11
CA GLY A 58 19.15 -7.00 -9.94
C GLY A 58 17.65 -7.11 -9.70
N ARG A 59 17.05 -6.24 -8.90
CA ARG A 59 15.59 -6.18 -8.69
C ARG A 59 14.92 -5.32 -9.75
N SER A 60 13.72 -5.76 -10.17
CA SER A 60 12.88 -5.02 -11.12
C SER A 60 11.62 -4.53 -10.43
N ALA A 61 11.21 -3.30 -10.73
CA ALA A 61 9.90 -2.81 -10.37
C ALA A 61 8.80 -3.65 -11.07
N ILE A 62 7.66 -3.76 -10.42
CA ILE A 62 6.41 -4.22 -11.01
C ILE A 62 5.66 -2.96 -11.46
N SER A 63 5.02 -3.01 -12.64
CA SER A 63 4.26 -1.87 -13.16
C SER A 63 3.32 -1.30 -12.09
N PRO A 64 3.19 0.03 -12.02
CA PRO A 64 2.31 0.66 -11.04
C PRO A 64 0.84 0.28 -11.27
N PRO A 65 -0.03 0.50 -10.27
CA PRO A 65 -1.47 0.34 -10.45
C PRO A 65 -1.98 1.28 -11.54
N VAL A 66 -3.05 0.89 -12.25
CA VAL A 66 -3.57 1.62 -13.41
C VAL A 66 -4.89 2.34 -13.15
N GLY A 67 -5.49 2.11 -11.99
CA GLY A 67 -6.82 2.62 -11.65
C GLY A 67 -6.80 3.90 -10.81
N LEU A 68 -7.96 4.19 -10.24
CA LEU A 68 -8.10 5.21 -9.21
C LEU A 68 -7.42 4.72 -7.94
N ILE A 69 -6.36 5.42 -7.51
CA ILE A 69 -5.57 5.05 -6.35
C ILE A 69 -5.82 6.06 -5.24
N ARG A 70 -5.97 5.58 -4.01
CA ARG A 70 -5.78 6.36 -2.79
C ARG A 70 -4.90 5.62 -1.80
N CYS A 71 -4.13 6.33 -1.03
CA CYS A 71 -3.39 5.73 0.07
C CYS A 71 -4.31 5.41 1.25
N ALA A 72 -3.92 4.42 2.05
CA ALA A 72 -4.56 4.07 3.31
C ALA A 72 -3.74 4.65 4.45
N SER A 73 -4.33 5.56 5.21
CA SER A 73 -3.69 6.18 6.37
C SER A 73 -3.96 5.40 7.65
N GLU A 74 -3.06 5.50 8.62
CA GLU A 74 -3.09 4.71 9.85
C GLU A 74 -4.21 5.10 10.82
N TYR A 75 -4.82 6.26 10.66
CA TYR A 75 -5.95 6.72 11.46
C TYR A 75 -7.32 6.34 10.89
N GLU A 76 -7.37 5.77 9.67
CA GLU A 76 -8.59 5.19 9.11
C GLU A 76 -8.95 3.86 9.80
N PRO A 77 -10.14 3.30 9.56
CA PRO A 77 -10.49 1.97 10.07
C PRO A 77 -9.47 0.90 9.62
N MET A 78 -8.98 0.12 10.58
CA MET A 78 -8.00 -0.94 10.36
C MET A 78 -8.65 -2.31 10.55
N ALA A 79 -8.42 -3.21 9.61
CA ALA A 79 -8.75 -4.63 9.75
C ALA A 79 -7.76 -5.33 10.66
N GLY A 80 -6.48 -4.90 10.62
CA GLY A 80 -5.46 -5.57 11.41
C GLY A 80 -4.12 -4.85 11.49
N ILE A 81 -3.30 -5.34 12.40
CA ILE A 81 -1.91 -4.93 12.59
C ILE A 81 -1.00 -6.14 12.40
N LEU A 82 0.02 -5.97 11.56
CA LEU A 82 1.07 -6.95 11.35
C LEU A 82 2.17 -6.74 12.38
N LEU A 83 2.66 -7.82 12.96
CA LEU A 83 3.71 -7.91 13.96
C LEU A 83 4.69 -9.03 13.58
N ALA A 84 5.93 -8.97 14.06
CA ALA A 84 6.88 -10.09 13.96
C ALA A 84 7.24 -10.58 15.37
N TRP A 85 7.29 -11.89 15.55
CA TRP A 85 7.68 -12.50 16.83
C TRP A 85 9.16 -12.81 16.84
N GLU A 86 9.97 -11.76 16.97
CA GLU A 86 11.41 -11.83 16.85
C GLU A 86 12.11 -11.30 18.12
N GLY A 87 13.33 -11.75 18.31
CA GLY A 87 14.17 -11.33 19.43
C GLY A 87 13.84 -12.02 20.76
N GLY A 88 14.45 -11.54 21.81
CA GLY A 88 14.29 -12.06 23.18
C GLY A 88 13.02 -11.57 23.88
N SER A 89 12.91 -11.91 25.16
CA SER A 89 11.73 -11.53 25.95
C SER A 89 11.55 -10.04 26.18
N SER A 90 12.59 -9.24 26.02
CA SER A 90 12.55 -7.77 26.05
C SER A 90 11.69 -7.21 24.92
N TYR A 91 11.69 -7.85 23.76
CA TYR A 91 10.90 -7.48 22.59
C TYR A 91 9.53 -8.18 22.59
N THR A 92 9.53 -9.52 22.72
CA THR A 92 8.30 -10.31 22.59
C THR A 92 7.27 -10.03 23.68
N ASN A 93 7.69 -9.54 24.86
CA ASN A 93 6.76 -9.06 25.88
C ASN A 93 5.98 -7.82 25.41
N ILE A 94 6.62 -6.90 24.70
CA ILE A 94 5.97 -5.71 24.15
C ILE A 94 4.98 -6.13 23.05
N VAL A 95 5.41 -6.99 22.10
CA VAL A 95 4.54 -7.56 21.05
C VAL A 95 3.30 -8.22 21.65
N ARG A 96 3.48 -9.00 22.72
CA ARG A 96 2.37 -9.65 23.43
C ARG A 96 1.38 -8.61 24.01
N GLU A 97 1.87 -7.58 24.72
CA GLU A 97 1.00 -6.54 25.28
C GLU A 97 0.28 -5.76 24.18
N MET A 98 0.96 -5.46 23.08
CA MET A 98 0.35 -4.83 21.91
C MET A 98 -0.76 -5.72 21.33
N ALA A 99 -0.47 -7.00 21.06
CA ALA A 99 -1.44 -7.94 20.50
C ALA A 99 -2.69 -8.10 21.39
N VAL A 100 -2.53 -8.16 22.72
CA VAL A 100 -3.66 -8.20 23.65
C VAL A 100 -4.52 -6.94 23.52
N ASN A 101 -3.92 -5.75 23.55
CA ASN A 101 -4.69 -4.50 23.46
C ASN A 101 -5.33 -4.28 22.08
N ILE A 102 -4.64 -4.62 20.98
CA ILE A 102 -5.18 -4.52 19.63
C ILE A 102 -6.41 -5.40 19.48
N THR A 103 -6.33 -6.66 19.91
CA THR A 103 -7.44 -7.61 19.77
C THR A 103 -8.62 -7.35 20.70
N THR A 104 -8.41 -6.73 21.87
CA THR A 104 -9.47 -6.55 22.90
C THR A 104 -10.04 -5.13 22.95
N ILE A 105 -9.27 -4.10 22.58
CA ILE A 105 -9.67 -2.69 22.61
C ILE A 105 -9.69 -2.11 21.19
N GLY A 106 -8.67 -2.43 20.38
CA GLY A 106 -8.55 -1.93 19.00
C GLY A 106 -9.53 -2.57 18.03
N ASP A 107 -10.24 -3.62 18.42
CA ASP A 107 -11.21 -4.34 17.58
C ASP A 107 -10.65 -4.73 16.20
N ALA A 108 -9.39 -5.14 16.16
CA ALA A 108 -8.66 -5.47 14.95
C ALA A 108 -7.91 -6.80 15.08
N ASP A 109 -7.66 -7.46 13.96
CA ASP A 109 -6.85 -8.67 13.92
C ASP A 109 -5.37 -8.34 14.18
N VAL A 110 -4.62 -9.31 14.71
CA VAL A 110 -3.16 -9.28 14.69
C VAL A 110 -2.64 -10.38 13.78
N PHE A 111 -1.79 -10.01 12.83
CA PHE A 111 -1.09 -10.95 11.93
C PHE A 111 0.35 -11.06 12.41
N ILE A 112 0.71 -12.18 13.03
CA ILE A 112 2.01 -12.35 13.66
C ILE A 112 2.89 -13.28 12.82
N ALA A 113 3.98 -12.72 12.26
CA ALA A 113 5.01 -13.51 11.60
C ALA A 113 5.72 -14.40 12.64
N CYS A 114 5.86 -15.67 12.33
CA CYS A 114 6.52 -16.68 13.16
C CYS A 114 7.41 -17.53 12.26
N ASP A 115 8.62 -17.85 12.69
CA ASP A 115 9.58 -18.60 11.89
C ASP A 115 9.10 -20.02 11.59
N THR A 116 8.42 -20.64 12.54
CA THR A 116 7.97 -22.03 12.43
C THR A 116 6.54 -22.25 12.92
N SER A 117 5.91 -23.31 12.47
CA SER A 117 4.59 -23.72 12.98
C SER A 117 4.63 -24.05 14.49
N SER A 118 5.76 -24.49 15.03
CA SER A 118 5.93 -24.75 16.46
C SER A 118 5.90 -23.45 17.24
N GLU A 119 6.58 -22.43 16.75
CA GLU A 119 6.57 -21.10 17.33
C GLU A 119 5.18 -20.47 17.26
N ALA A 120 4.53 -20.52 16.09
CA ALA A 120 3.15 -20.04 15.91
C ALA A 120 2.19 -20.61 16.95
N ASN A 121 2.28 -21.93 17.24
CA ASN A 121 1.49 -22.56 18.28
C ASN A 121 1.85 -22.06 19.70
N SER A 122 3.14 -21.81 19.95
CA SER A 122 3.62 -21.27 21.23
C SER A 122 3.13 -19.84 21.45
N VAL A 123 3.20 -19.01 20.39
CA VAL A 123 2.71 -17.63 20.38
C VAL A 123 1.21 -17.59 20.65
N ALA A 124 0.42 -18.39 19.92
CA ALA A 124 -1.03 -18.46 20.14
C ALA A 124 -1.37 -18.90 21.58
N SER A 125 -0.66 -19.88 22.13
CA SER A 125 -0.84 -20.32 23.53
C SER A 125 -0.48 -19.22 24.51
N THR A 126 0.59 -18.48 24.25
CA THR A 126 1.02 -17.34 25.06
C THR A 126 -0.03 -16.25 25.06
N LEU A 127 -0.47 -15.78 23.89
CA LEU A 127 -1.47 -14.73 23.74
C LEU A 127 -2.79 -15.11 24.43
N SER A 128 -3.25 -16.33 24.25
CA SER A 128 -4.43 -16.87 24.95
C SER A 128 -4.30 -16.79 26.46
N SER A 129 -3.13 -17.11 27.02
CA SER A 129 -2.88 -17.07 28.46
C SER A 129 -2.86 -15.66 29.03
N TYR A 130 -2.58 -14.66 28.21
CA TYR A 130 -2.58 -13.23 28.57
C TYR A 130 -3.87 -12.49 28.20
N GLY A 131 -4.88 -13.20 27.69
CA GLY A 131 -6.22 -12.70 27.48
C GLY A 131 -6.45 -11.96 26.16
N ALA A 132 -5.65 -12.25 25.14
CA ALA A 132 -5.97 -11.81 23.77
C ALA A 132 -7.28 -12.44 23.28
N ASP A 133 -8.03 -11.74 22.46
CA ASP A 133 -9.15 -12.32 21.72
C ASP A 133 -8.61 -13.22 20.60
N MET A 134 -8.65 -14.52 20.85
CA MET A 134 -8.08 -15.51 19.94
C MET A 134 -8.81 -15.63 18.61
N SER A 135 -10.03 -15.13 18.47
CA SER A 135 -10.73 -15.05 17.19
C SER A 135 -10.07 -14.05 16.22
N ARG A 136 -9.27 -13.12 16.77
CA ARG A 136 -8.55 -12.06 16.05
C ARG A 136 -7.04 -12.30 15.95
N VAL A 137 -6.56 -13.46 16.38
CA VAL A 137 -5.13 -13.80 16.30
C VAL A 137 -4.88 -14.70 15.11
N ARG A 138 -4.11 -14.21 14.15
CA ARG A 138 -3.69 -14.93 12.94
C ARG A 138 -2.16 -15.04 12.93
N THR A 139 -1.64 -16.24 12.84
CA THR A 139 -0.19 -16.48 12.72
C THR A 139 0.18 -16.73 11.26
N VAL A 140 1.25 -16.11 10.80
CA VAL A 140 1.82 -16.26 9.46
C VAL A 140 3.17 -16.97 9.59
N VAL A 141 3.25 -18.23 9.15
CA VAL A 141 4.50 -19.00 9.24
C VAL A 141 5.44 -18.56 8.13
N ARG A 142 6.36 -17.67 8.47
CA ARG A 142 7.37 -17.13 7.58
C ARG A 142 8.53 -16.56 8.40
N ASN A 143 9.76 -17.02 8.10
CA ASN A 143 10.97 -16.46 8.70
C ASN A 143 11.07 -14.95 8.40
N THR A 144 11.44 -14.21 9.43
CA THR A 144 11.91 -12.84 9.38
C THR A 144 13.33 -12.77 9.94
N ASP A 145 14.05 -11.68 9.66
CA ASP A 145 15.40 -11.46 10.16
C ASP A 145 15.40 -10.49 11.36
N SER A 146 14.28 -9.78 11.55
CA SER A 146 14.13 -8.80 12.64
C SER A 146 12.67 -8.47 12.94
N ILE A 147 12.45 -7.87 14.12
CA ILE A 147 11.14 -7.40 14.59
C ILE A 147 10.61 -6.16 13.83
N TRP A 148 11.45 -5.47 13.06
CA TRP A 148 11.19 -4.13 12.51
C TRP A 148 10.26 -4.12 11.30
N ILE A 149 9.09 -4.76 11.43
CA ILE A 149 8.13 -4.96 10.31
C ILE A 149 7.58 -3.65 9.74
N ARG A 150 7.67 -2.52 10.44
CA ARG A 150 7.36 -1.20 9.88
C ARG A 150 8.20 -0.90 8.66
N ASP A 151 9.48 -1.30 8.69
CA ASP A 151 10.44 -0.92 7.68
C ASP A 151 10.35 -1.77 6.42
N TYR A 152 9.91 -3.04 6.56
CA TYR A 152 9.86 -3.99 5.44
C TYR A 152 8.45 -4.53 5.13
N GLY A 153 7.47 -4.23 5.95
CA GLY A 153 6.11 -4.75 5.81
C GLY A 153 5.31 -4.10 4.67
N PRO A 154 4.16 -4.69 4.32
CA PRO A 154 3.34 -4.27 3.20
C PRO A 154 2.70 -2.90 3.43
N ARG A 155 2.99 -1.93 2.58
CA ARG A 155 2.27 -0.65 2.53
C ARG A 155 1.00 -0.83 1.72
N TYR A 156 -0.13 -0.36 2.24
CA TYR A 156 -1.42 -0.49 1.59
C TYR A 156 -1.86 0.76 0.83
N ILE A 157 -2.49 0.52 -0.31
CA ILE A 157 -3.32 1.46 -1.06
C ILE A 157 -4.69 0.83 -1.30
N PHE A 158 -5.63 1.63 -1.76
CA PHE A 158 -6.83 1.15 -2.43
C PHE A 158 -6.71 1.44 -3.94
N GLU A 159 -6.97 0.46 -4.78
CA GLU A 159 -7.18 0.60 -6.22
C GLU A 159 -8.67 0.35 -6.50
N GLY A 160 -9.42 1.42 -6.80
CA GLY A 160 -10.86 1.40 -6.61
C GLY A 160 -11.20 1.15 -5.14
N ASP A 161 -12.05 0.14 -4.90
CA ASP A 161 -12.44 -0.29 -3.56
C ASP A 161 -11.67 -1.53 -3.06
N CYS A 162 -10.67 -1.99 -3.80
CA CYS A 162 -9.86 -3.16 -3.44
C CYS A 162 -8.57 -2.73 -2.77
N ARG A 163 -8.20 -3.41 -1.67
CA ARG A 163 -6.90 -3.26 -1.04
C ARG A 163 -5.80 -3.84 -1.94
N ALA A 164 -4.69 -3.14 -2.00
CA ALA A 164 -3.51 -3.59 -2.73
C ALA A 164 -2.23 -3.23 -1.97
N ILE A 165 -1.19 -4.02 -2.15
CA ILE A 165 0.10 -3.86 -1.49
C ILE A 165 1.05 -3.15 -2.44
N VAL A 166 1.74 -2.12 -1.94
CA VAL A 166 2.90 -1.48 -2.58
C VAL A 166 4.14 -1.79 -1.76
N ASP A 167 5.06 -2.54 -2.35
CA ASP A 167 6.33 -2.94 -1.77
C ASP A 167 7.49 -2.07 -2.28
N HIS A 168 8.61 -2.11 -1.58
CA HIS A 168 9.81 -1.35 -1.86
C HIS A 168 11.07 -2.23 -1.68
N VAL A 169 12.25 -1.67 -1.78
CA VAL A 169 13.49 -2.34 -1.42
C VAL A 169 13.85 -1.94 0.01
N TYR A 170 13.91 -2.91 0.90
CA TYR A 170 14.28 -2.65 2.29
C TYR A 170 15.73 -2.13 2.38
N ASN A 171 15.94 -1.10 3.18
CA ASN A 171 17.22 -0.41 3.34
C ASN A 171 18.20 -1.13 4.28
N ARG A 172 17.94 -2.40 4.61
CA ARG A 172 18.84 -3.28 5.36
C ARG A 172 19.08 -4.58 4.57
N PRO A 173 20.27 -5.19 4.69
CA PRO A 173 20.57 -6.46 4.03
C PRO A 173 19.97 -7.66 4.78
N ARG A 174 18.66 -7.63 5.02
CA ARG A 174 17.85 -8.63 5.73
C ARG A 174 16.90 -9.28 4.72
N PRO A 175 17.32 -10.37 4.08
CA PRO A 175 16.62 -10.91 2.92
C PRO A 175 15.25 -11.52 3.23
N ASN A 176 15.05 -12.07 4.43
CA ASN A 176 13.75 -12.60 4.83
C ASN A 176 12.76 -11.46 5.09
N ASP A 177 13.21 -10.38 5.72
CA ASP A 177 12.45 -9.16 5.94
C ASP A 177 12.01 -8.55 4.60
N ASP A 178 12.97 -8.29 3.70
CA ASP A 178 12.70 -7.68 2.39
C ASP A 178 11.79 -8.54 1.47
N ALA A 179 11.69 -9.85 1.73
CA ALA A 179 10.79 -10.75 1.01
C ALA A 179 9.40 -10.87 1.66
N TYR A 180 9.18 -10.29 2.84
CA TYR A 180 7.98 -10.53 3.63
C TYR A 180 6.70 -10.06 2.91
N SER A 181 6.68 -8.85 2.39
CA SER A 181 5.51 -8.29 1.70
C SER A 181 5.05 -9.16 0.52
N SER A 182 6.00 -9.66 -0.29
CA SER A 182 5.71 -10.55 -1.42
C SER A 182 5.18 -11.93 -1.00
N HIS A 183 5.53 -12.38 0.21
CA HIS A 183 4.98 -13.60 0.80
C HIS A 183 3.60 -13.36 1.40
N PHE A 184 3.44 -12.29 2.17
CA PHE A 184 2.20 -11.94 2.87
C PHE A 184 1.02 -11.77 1.91
N ARG A 185 1.25 -11.17 0.72
CA ARG A 185 0.21 -11.05 -0.31
C ARG A 185 -0.46 -12.38 -0.66
N ASN A 186 0.29 -13.49 -0.62
CA ASN A 186 -0.25 -14.82 -0.95
C ASN A 186 -1.16 -15.37 0.17
N SER A 187 -1.01 -14.87 1.39
CA SER A 187 -1.85 -15.25 2.53
C SER A 187 -3.19 -14.51 2.53
N VAL A 188 -3.25 -13.34 1.88
CA VAL A 188 -4.43 -12.47 1.86
C VAL A 188 -5.02 -12.27 0.46
N GLY A 189 -4.39 -12.77 -0.59
CA GLY A 189 -4.88 -12.67 -1.96
C GLY A 189 -4.79 -11.28 -2.61
N HIS A 190 -4.23 -10.28 -1.91
CA HIS A 190 -4.23 -8.90 -2.40
C HIS A 190 -3.35 -8.68 -3.62
N ALA A 191 -3.76 -7.75 -4.49
CA ALA A 191 -2.94 -7.26 -5.58
C ALA A 191 -1.62 -6.67 -5.05
N TYR A 192 -0.55 -6.80 -5.85
CA TYR A 192 0.80 -6.48 -5.40
C TYR A 192 1.58 -5.71 -6.44
N TYR A 193 2.18 -4.62 -6.01
CA TYR A 193 3.04 -3.73 -6.76
C TYR A 193 4.37 -3.58 -6.03
N LYS A 194 5.43 -3.22 -6.76
CA LYS A 194 6.75 -2.99 -6.19
C LYS A 194 7.49 -1.91 -6.95
N HIS A 195 7.99 -0.92 -6.24
CA HIS A 195 8.93 0.06 -6.79
C HIS A 195 10.38 -0.19 -6.31
N ASN A 196 11.32 0.49 -6.94
CA ASN A 196 12.76 0.28 -6.68
C ASN A 196 13.37 1.28 -5.69
N LEU A 197 12.59 2.13 -5.04
CA LEU A 197 13.15 2.99 -3.99
C LEU A 197 13.65 2.12 -2.85
N VAL A 198 14.87 2.42 -2.40
CA VAL A 198 15.47 1.84 -1.19
C VAL A 198 15.07 2.72 -0.02
N HIS A 199 14.33 2.19 0.94
CA HIS A 199 13.98 2.89 2.18
C HIS A 199 13.50 1.96 3.28
N GLY A 200 13.40 2.46 4.51
CA GLY A 200 12.62 1.85 5.57
C GLY A 200 11.24 2.51 5.66
N GLY A 201 10.19 1.72 5.86
CA GLY A 201 8.82 2.22 5.93
C GLY A 201 8.56 3.16 7.11
N GLY A 202 9.38 3.13 8.16
CA GLY A 202 9.36 4.10 9.27
C GLY A 202 9.75 5.52 8.85
N ASN A 203 10.49 5.66 7.77
CA ASN A 203 10.77 6.97 7.17
C ASN A 203 9.68 7.44 6.20
N TYR A 204 8.42 7.07 6.45
CA TYR A 204 7.33 7.43 5.56
C TYR A 204 5.98 7.46 6.27
N HIS A 205 5.40 8.64 6.43
CA HIS A 205 4.03 8.85 6.94
C HIS A 205 3.13 9.45 5.86
N LEU A 206 1.83 9.21 5.95
CA LEU A 206 0.86 9.74 4.98
C LEU A 206 -0.53 9.96 5.62
N ASN A 207 -1.34 10.80 4.96
CA ASN A 207 -2.75 10.97 5.24
C ASN A 207 -3.64 10.34 4.14
N SER A 208 -4.96 10.31 4.36
CA SER A 208 -5.93 9.73 3.41
C SER A 208 -6.20 10.61 2.18
N VAL A 209 -5.80 11.87 2.22
CA VAL A 209 -6.07 12.86 1.17
C VAL A 209 -4.86 13.15 0.26
N GLY A 210 -3.87 12.27 0.26
CA GLY A 210 -2.78 12.29 -0.72
C GLY A 210 -1.57 13.14 -0.33
N VAL A 211 -1.35 13.41 0.97
CA VAL A 211 -0.12 14.04 1.47
C VAL A 211 0.72 13.02 2.22
N SER A 212 2.01 13.01 1.96
CA SER A 212 2.97 12.19 2.70
C SER A 212 4.19 13.00 3.14
N ALA A 213 4.96 12.43 4.05
CA ALA A 213 6.18 13.01 4.58
C ALA A 213 7.27 11.97 4.77
N ALA A 214 8.51 12.37 4.51
CA ALA A 214 9.72 11.59 4.77
C ALA A 214 10.86 12.52 5.19
N THR A 215 11.95 11.98 5.71
CA THR A 215 13.18 12.74 5.90
C THR A 215 14.08 12.66 4.66
N GLU A 216 15.07 13.55 4.56
CA GLU A 216 16.09 13.55 3.50
C GLU A 216 16.95 12.27 3.47
N LEU A 217 16.82 11.37 4.46
CA LEU A 217 17.43 10.04 4.40
C LEU A 217 17.12 9.33 3.08
N ILE A 218 15.88 9.47 2.56
CA ILE A 218 15.47 8.87 1.29
C ILE A 218 16.37 9.31 0.11
N LEU A 219 16.87 10.55 0.13
CA LEU A 219 17.78 11.07 -0.91
C LEU A 219 19.15 10.41 -0.79
N ASN A 220 19.60 10.18 0.46
CA ASN A 220 20.89 9.54 0.74
C ASN A 220 20.90 8.05 0.37
N GLU A 221 19.76 7.39 0.47
CA GLU A 221 19.57 5.98 0.12
C GLU A 221 19.39 5.75 -1.39
N ASN A 222 18.97 6.80 -2.14
CA ASN A 222 18.68 6.74 -3.58
C ASN A 222 19.49 7.77 -4.38
N GLN A 223 20.80 7.86 -4.15
CA GLN A 223 21.70 8.89 -4.70
C GLN A 223 21.72 8.98 -6.25
N SER A 224 21.29 7.95 -6.95
CA SER A 224 21.19 7.95 -8.42
C SER A 224 19.94 8.67 -8.95
N MET A 225 19.03 9.08 -8.07
CA MET A 225 17.77 9.75 -8.39
C MET A 225 17.76 11.16 -7.81
N SER A 226 17.11 12.07 -8.50
CA SER A 226 16.78 13.40 -7.97
C SER A 226 15.59 13.30 -7.00
N GLN A 227 15.43 14.31 -6.14
CA GLN A 227 14.28 14.40 -5.25
C GLN A 227 12.94 14.34 -6.02
N SER A 228 12.85 14.99 -7.18
CA SER A 228 11.63 14.96 -8.00
C SER A 228 11.32 13.55 -8.51
N GLU A 229 12.33 12.79 -8.94
CA GLU A 229 12.14 11.41 -9.40
C GLU A 229 11.67 10.49 -8.25
N ILE A 230 12.21 10.68 -7.04
CA ILE A 230 11.77 9.93 -5.86
C ILE A 230 10.31 10.24 -5.52
N VAL A 231 9.94 11.52 -5.46
CA VAL A 231 8.55 11.95 -5.21
C VAL A 231 7.60 11.44 -6.30
N ASP A 232 8.04 11.43 -7.56
CA ASP A 232 7.25 10.90 -8.68
C ASP A 232 7.00 9.40 -8.58
N VAL A 233 7.93 8.62 -8.02
CA VAL A 233 7.69 7.19 -7.74
C VAL A 233 6.54 7.03 -6.74
N TRP A 234 6.57 7.73 -5.61
CA TRP A 234 5.48 7.64 -4.63
C TRP A 234 4.16 8.18 -5.18
N ARG A 235 4.19 9.26 -5.97
CA ARG A 235 2.99 9.76 -6.66
C ARG A 235 2.40 8.70 -7.59
N THR A 236 3.25 8.03 -8.35
CA THR A 236 2.82 7.02 -9.34
C THR A 236 2.24 5.76 -8.68
N TYR A 237 2.83 5.29 -7.58
CA TYR A 237 2.40 4.05 -6.94
C TYR A 237 1.35 4.25 -5.84
N GLN A 238 1.27 5.45 -5.24
CA GLN A 238 0.45 5.69 -4.05
C GLN A 238 -0.43 6.94 -4.14
N ASN A 239 -0.32 7.72 -5.23
CA ASN A 239 -1.08 8.97 -5.45
C ASN A 239 -0.90 9.98 -4.31
N VAL A 240 0.33 10.22 -3.90
CA VAL A 240 0.67 11.17 -2.82
C VAL A 240 1.64 12.23 -3.28
N GLU A 241 1.54 13.42 -2.66
CA GLU A 241 2.55 14.46 -2.71
C GLU A 241 3.39 14.41 -1.44
N THR A 242 4.70 14.19 -1.60
CA THR A 242 5.61 13.92 -0.47
C THR A 242 6.38 15.18 -0.07
N HIS A 243 6.30 15.54 1.21
CA HIS A 243 7.12 16.57 1.83
C HIS A 243 8.40 15.95 2.41
N ILE A 244 9.56 16.45 2.00
CA ILE A 244 10.85 15.99 2.51
C ILE A 244 11.33 16.99 3.57
N HIS A 245 11.63 16.46 4.76
CA HIS A 245 12.12 17.21 5.92
C HIS A 245 13.59 16.87 6.22
N ASP A 246 14.27 17.73 6.97
CA ASP A 246 15.60 17.43 7.47
C ASP A 246 15.57 16.17 8.36
N ALA A 247 16.61 15.36 8.29
CA ALA A 247 16.77 14.19 9.15
C ALA A 247 17.47 14.57 10.46
N PHE A 248 17.16 13.86 11.55
CA PHE A 248 17.94 14.00 12.76
C PHE A 248 19.41 13.57 12.52
N PRO A 249 20.39 14.18 13.21
CA PRO A 249 21.74 13.64 13.24
C PRO A 249 21.72 12.19 13.76
N THR A 250 22.56 11.33 13.21
CA THR A 250 22.68 9.92 13.64
C THR A 250 23.11 9.77 15.10
N SER A 251 23.66 10.83 15.72
CA SER A 251 23.96 10.87 17.16
C SER A 251 22.72 11.08 18.04
N VAL A 252 21.60 11.52 17.47
CA VAL A 252 20.30 11.67 18.14
C VAL A 252 19.42 10.46 17.83
N ASP A 253 19.24 10.17 16.54
CA ASP A 253 18.51 9.02 16.06
C ASP A 253 19.29 8.32 14.93
N SER A 254 19.76 7.12 15.21
CA SER A 254 20.58 6.36 14.28
C SER A 254 19.78 5.82 13.07
N THR A 255 18.47 5.78 13.14
CA THR A 255 17.60 5.41 12.01
C THR A 255 17.36 6.58 11.07
N GLN A 256 17.32 7.80 11.57
CA GLN A 256 16.96 9.03 10.85
C GLN A 256 15.52 9.00 10.29
N HIS A 257 14.67 8.14 10.84
CA HIS A 257 13.30 7.96 10.39
C HIS A 257 12.37 9.06 10.91
N ILE A 258 11.36 9.41 10.10
CA ILE A 258 10.42 10.47 10.44
C ILE A 258 9.47 10.07 11.57
N ASP A 259 9.13 8.79 11.70
CA ASP A 259 8.24 8.27 12.74
C ASP A 259 8.82 8.37 14.17
N MET A 260 10.12 8.62 14.27
CA MET A 260 10.78 8.85 15.56
C MET A 260 10.48 10.23 16.15
N TRP A 261 9.95 11.18 15.37
CA TRP A 261 9.70 12.53 15.86
C TRP A 261 8.43 13.19 15.32
N MET A 262 7.71 12.52 14.40
CA MET A 262 6.48 13.06 13.83
C MET A 262 5.51 11.93 13.49
N GLN A 263 4.20 12.15 13.68
CA GLN A 263 3.15 11.24 13.22
C GLN A 263 1.93 12.01 12.72
N ILE A 264 1.44 11.66 11.53
CA ILE A 264 0.19 12.17 10.98
C ILE A 264 -0.97 11.37 11.59
N VAL A 265 -1.90 12.07 12.23
CA VAL A 265 -3.00 11.46 13.00
C VAL A 265 -4.40 11.84 12.50
N GLY A 266 -4.46 12.53 11.37
CA GLY A 266 -5.69 12.94 10.68
C GLY A 266 -5.36 13.64 9.38
N ASP A 267 -6.36 13.97 8.56
CA ASP A 267 -6.18 14.58 7.23
C ASP A 267 -5.34 15.86 7.27
N THR A 268 -5.52 16.65 8.33
CA THR A 268 -4.77 17.87 8.60
C THR A 268 -4.33 17.97 10.05
N ASN A 269 -4.15 16.83 10.73
CA ASN A 269 -3.74 16.77 12.11
C ASN A 269 -2.41 16.00 12.25
N ILE A 270 -1.47 16.56 12.99
CA ILE A 270 -0.13 16.01 13.14
C ILE A 270 0.38 16.20 14.57
N ILE A 271 1.12 15.22 15.07
CA ILE A 271 1.83 15.30 16.34
C ILE A 271 3.33 15.33 16.04
N ILE A 272 4.04 16.31 16.61
CA ILE A 272 5.48 16.52 16.41
C ILE A 272 6.15 16.61 17.77
N SER A 273 7.33 16.00 17.89
CA SER A 273 8.13 16.03 19.12
C SER A 273 8.51 17.47 19.50
N ASP A 274 8.59 17.71 20.82
CA ASP A 274 9.11 18.91 21.47
C ASP A 274 10.27 18.51 22.39
N TRP A 275 11.30 19.34 22.48
CA TRP A 275 12.53 19.01 23.20
C TRP A 275 12.74 19.94 24.41
N PRO A 276 11.92 19.80 25.49
CA PRO A 276 11.92 20.76 26.60
C PRO A 276 13.23 20.80 27.37
N ASN A 277 14.02 19.72 27.37
CA ASN A 277 15.32 19.67 28.03
C ASN A 277 16.47 20.17 27.15
N ASP A 278 16.29 20.15 25.82
CA ASP A 278 17.32 20.41 24.82
C ASP A 278 16.91 21.52 23.86
N SER A 279 16.21 22.54 24.37
CA SER A 279 15.69 23.65 23.59
C SER A 279 16.80 24.38 22.81
N GLY A 280 16.59 24.57 21.53
CA GLY A 280 17.55 25.15 20.59
C GLY A 280 18.61 24.16 20.06
N SER A 281 18.53 22.88 20.44
CA SER A 281 19.32 21.82 19.79
C SER A 281 18.92 21.62 18.35
N ILE A 282 19.71 20.89 17.55
CA ILE A 282 19.40 20.67 16.14
C ILE A 282 18.09 19.90 15.94
N GLN A 283 17.82 18.88 16.77
CA GLN A 283 16.59 18.11 16.73
C GLN A 283 15.36 18.97 17.11
N ASP A 284 15.49 19.87 18.08
CA ASP A 284 14.44 20.83 18.45
C ASP A 284 14.15 21.80 17.29
N GLN A 285 15.19 22.35 16.66
CA GLN A 285 15.03 23.23 15.50
C GLN A 285 14.36 22.54 14.31
N ILE A 286 14.66 21.25 14.06
CA ILE A 286 14.02 20.45 12.99
C ILE A 286 12.52 20.28 13.33
N CYS A 287 12.19 19.89 14.56
CA CYS A 287 10.81 19.71 15.00
C CYS A 287 10.02 21.02 14.96
N ASP A 288 10.63 22.14 15.41
CA ASP A 288 10.00 23.47 15.39
C ASP A 288 9.79 23.95 13.96
N GLY A 289 10.78 23.72 13.07
CA GLY A 289 10.67 24.03 11.65
C GLY A 289 9.53 23.28 10.97
N ALA A 290 9.41 21.98 11.23
CA ALA A 290 8.31 21.16 10.73
C ALA A 290 6.95 21.61 11.31
N ALA A 291 6.89 21.94 12.58
CA ALA A 291 5.67 22.44 13.22
C ALA A 291 5.19 23.75 12.55
N LEU A 292 6.09 24.70 12.33
CA LEU A 292 5.78 25.96 11.63
C LEU A 292 5.36 25.72 10.18
N TYR A 293 6.01 24.76 9.51
CA TYR A 293 5.68 24.40 8.13
C TYR A 293 4.23 23.90 8.02
N TYR A 294 3.82 22.93 8.83
CA TYR A 294 2.46 22.38 8.79
C TYR A 294 1.41 23.38 9.29
N GLN A 295 1.73 24.21 10.30
CA GLN A 295 0.87 25.33 10.69
C GLN A 295 0.67 26.34 9.54
N GLY A 296 1.72 26.59 8.75
CA GLY A 296 1.65 27.43 7.55
C GLY A 296 0.75 26.86 6.45
N LEU A 297 0.59 25.54 6.40
CA LEU A 297 -0.37 24.84 5.53
C LEU A 297 -1.80 24.79 6.11
N GLY A 298 -2.01 25.33 7.32
CA GLY A 298 -3.31 25.32 7.99
C GLY A 298 -3.61 24.04 8.78
N TRP A 299 -2.59 23.21 9.05
CA TRP A 299 -2.77 21.98 9.84
C TRP A 299 -2.81 22.27 11.34
N THR A 300 -3.52 21.44 12.06
CA THR A 300 -3.46 21.39 13.53
C THR A 300 -2.22 20.61 13.95
N VAL A 301 -1.30 21.29 14.62
CA VAL A 301 -0.06 20.72 15.13
C VAL A 301 -0.15 20.58 16.64
N SER A 302 -0.08 19.35 17.14
CA SER A 302 0.09 19.03 18.56
C SER A 302 1.55 18.72 18.83
N ARG A 303 2.00 18.98 20.06
CA ARG A 303 3.38 18.71 20.47
C ARG A 303 3.38 17.67 21.59
N THR A 304 4.32 16.72 21.52
CA THR A 304 4.58 15.75 22.60
C THR A 304 6.05 15.81 22.98
N PRO A 305 6.41 15.72 24.28
CA PRO A 305 7.80 15.80 24.67
C PRO A 305 8.64 14.65 24.08
N ALA A 306 9.92 14.92 23.89
CA ALA A 306 10.97 13.94 23.61
C ALA A 306 12.23 14.34 24.39
N PHE A 307 13.15 13.41 24.59
CA PHE A 307 14.40 13.70 25.28
C PHE A 307 15.49 12.68 24.96
N ASP A 308 16.74 13.10 25.12
CA ASP A 308 17.90 12.23 25.03
C ASP A 308 18.40 11.86 26.42
N ALA A 309 18.69 10.59 26.65
CA ALA A 309 19.38 10.14 27.83
C ALA A 309 20.14 8.83 27.55
N GLY A 310 21.40 8.78 27.94
CA GLY A 310 22.23 7.57 27.81
C GLY A 310 22.50 7.12 26.37
N TRP A 311 22.55 8.04 25.41
CA TRP A 311 22.71 7.80 23.98
C TRP A 311 21.45 7.23 23.28
N THR A 312 20.30 7.31 23.95
CA THR A 312 19.02 6.82 23.44
C THR A 312 18.07 8.01 23.28
N HIS A 313 17.41 8.06 22.13
CA HIS A 313 16.30 8.97 21.87
C HIS A 313 15.00 8.35 22.44
N TRP A 314 14.43 8.99 23.43
CA TRP A 314 13.19 8.60 24.08
C TRP A 314 12.03 9.40 23.49
N THR A 315 11.25 8.76 22.63
CA THR A 315 10.18 9.41 21.86
C THR A 315 8.80 8.88 22.23
N TYR A 316 7.79 9.73 22.11
CA TYR A 316 6.37 9.37 22.27
C TYR A 316 5.59 9.46 20.95
N THR A 317 6.18 10.00 19.89
CA THR A 317 5.53 10.03 18.56
C THR A 317 5.52 8.66 17.88
N ASN A 318 6.42 7.76 18.25
CA ASN A 318 6.49 6.41 17.72
C ASN A 318 5.41 5.51 18.36
N MET A 319 4.15 5.99 18.34
CA MET A 319 2.95 5.34 18.86
C MET A 319 2.18 4.61 17.74
N VAL A 320 1.24 3.75 18.11
CA VAL A 320 0.43 2.98 17.16
C VAL A 320 -1.04 3.38 17.28
N LEU A 321 -1.64 3.72 16.14
CA LEU A 321 -3.07 3.97 16.01
C LEU A 321 -3.75 2.69 15.50
N CYS A 322 -4.85 2.30 16.12
CA CYS A 322 -5.64 1.18 15.66
C CYS A 322 -7.10 1.36 16.07
N ASN A 323 -7.95 1.79 15.15
CA ASN A 323 -9.35 2.09 15.41
C ASN A 323 -9.51 3.05 16.59
N ASP A 324 -10.23 2.66 17.65
CA ASP A 324 -10.45 3.49 18.84
C ASP A 324 -9.27 3.44 19.83
N LEU A 325 -8.18 2.74 19.51
CA LEU A 325 -7.01 2.54 20.36
C LEU A 325 -5.83 3.38 19.89
N VAL A 326 -5.07 3.94 20.86
CA VAL A 326 -3.71 4.42 20.66
C VAL A 326 -2.80 3.69 21.65
N LEU A 327 -1.78 2.99 21.16
CA LEU A 327 -0.72 2.46 22.00
C LEU A 327 0.40 3.49 22.09
N LEU A 328 0.61 4.03 23.28
CA LEU A 328 1.59 5.09 23.55
C LEU A 328 2.78 4.51 24.33
N PRO A 329 4.02 4.74 23.90
CA PRO A 329 5.19 4.34 24.68
C PRO A 329 5.21 4.98 26.07
N LYS A 330 5.73 4.26 27.06
CA LYS A 330 6.19 4.79 28.34
C LYS A 330 7.51 4.13 28.73
N TYR A 331 8.23 4.70 29.69
CA TYR A 331 9.59 4.31 30.04
C TYR A 331 9.77 4.21 31.54
N ASP A 332 9.97 2.99 32.04
CA ASP A 332 10.10 2.70 33.46
C ASP A 332 11.57 2.66 33.95
N TYR A 333 12.52 2.36 33.04
CA TYR A 333 13.94 2.21 33.36
C TYR A 333 14.63 3.55 33.67
N ILE A 334 14.17 4.63 33.04
CA ILE A 334 14.76 5.96 33.16
C ILE A 334 13.93 6.84 34.09
N SER A 335 14.59 7.60 34.98
CA SER A 335 13.92 8.60 35.79
C SER A 335 13.71 9.90 35.01
N ASN A 336 12.72 10.70 35.45
CA ASN A 336 12.33 11.98 34.83
C ASN A 336 11.77 11.83 33.42
N THR A 337 10.95 10.81 33.21
CA THR A 337 10.18 10.65 31.96
C THR A 337 9.10 11.72 31.86
N PHE A 338 8.63 11.91 30.63
CA PHE A 338 7.50 12.77 30.32
C PHE A 338 6.20 11.98 30.06
N ASP A 339 6.10 10.73 30.52
CA ASP A 339 4.97 9.82 30.25
C ASP A 339 3.60 10.46 30.50
N SER A 340 3.42 11.14 31.61
CA SER A 340 2.14 11.80 31.93
C SER A 340 1.85 13.00 31.02
N GLN A 341 2.88 13.73 30.60
CA GLN A 341 2.72 14.87 29.67
C GLN A 341 2.40 14.39 28.26
N ALA A 342 3.09 13.34 27.81
CA ALA A 342 2.83 12.71 26.53
C ALA A 342 1.42 12.13 26.47
N LEU A 343 0.99 11.41 27.52
CA LEU A 343 -0.37 10.90 27.64
C LEU A 343 -1.40 12.02 27.51
N ALA A 344 -1.23 13.13 28.26
CA ALA A 344 -2.15 14.26 28.20
C ALA A 344 -2.18 14.93 26.82
N ALA A 345 -1.02 15.07 26.16
CA ALA A 345 -0.91 15.66 24.83
C ALA A 345 -1.61 14.79 23.77
N VAL A 346 -1.39 13.48 23.78
CA VAL A 346 -1.99 12.53 22.85
C VAL A 346 -3.49 12.41 23.06
N GLN A 347 -3.97 12.35 24.31
CA GLN A 347 -5.40 12.37 24.62
C GLN A 347 -6.09 13.66 24.18
N ALA A 348 -5.40 14.80 24.28
CA ALA A 348 -5.94 16.08 23.79
C ALA A 348 -5.99 16.14 22.26
N ALA A 349 -5.02 15.55 21.57
CA ALA A 349 -4.97 15.50 20.11
C ALA A 349 -5.97 14.50 19.51
N MET A 350 -6.29 13.42 20.23
CA MET A 350 -7.19 12.34 19.81
C MET A 350 -8.19 11.99 20.93
N PRO A 351 -9.15 12.89 21.25
CA PRO A 351 -10.04 12.73 22.39
C PRO A 351 -11.02 11.56 22.26
N ASP A 352 -11.28 11.11 21.04
CA ASP A 352 -12.22 10.03 20.75
C ASP A 352 -11.56 8.64 20.80
N ARG A 353 -10.25 8.55 21.09
CA ARG A 353 -9.51 7.29 21.16
C ARG A 353 -9.09 6.97 22.60
N GLN A 354 -9.09 5.68 22.92
CA GLN A 354 -8.53 5.20 24.19
C GLN A 354 -7.01 5.10 24.08
N VAL A 355 -6.29 5.82 24.93
CA VAL A 355 -4.82 5.77 24.99
C VAL A 355 -4.38 4.77 26.05
N VAL A 356 -3.61 3.77 25.65
CA VAL A 356 -2.99 2.75 26.52
C VAL A 356 -1.48 2.89 26.46
N GLN A 357 -0.84 3.07 27.62
CA GLN A 357 0.62 3.15 27.71
C GLN A 357 1.25 1.77 27.89
N ILE A 358 2.28 1.46 27.09
CA ILE A 358 3.06 0.21 27.16
C ILE A 358 4.53 0.55 27.43
N THR A 359 5.16 -0.19 28.35
CA THR A 359 6.58 -0.03 28.69
C THR A 359 7.46 -0.52 27.52
N CYS A 360 8.31 0.37 26.99
CA CYS A 360 9.07 0.15 25.76
C CYS A 360 10.59 0.28 25.92
N ASP A 361 11.11 0.20 27.15
CA ASP A 361 12.56 0.38 27.43
C ASP A 361 13.46 -0.53 26.59
N GLY A 362 13.04 -1.78 26.36
CA GLY A 362 13.81 -2.75 25.56
C GLY A 362 14.00 -2.31 24.11
N LEU A 363 12.95 -1.77 23.49
CA LEU A 363 12.97 -1.32 22.09
C LEU A 363 13.70 0.01 21.92
N ALA A 364 13.47 0.98 22.82
CA ALA A 364 14.06 2.32 22.73
C ALA A 364 15.60 2.27 22.64
N ASN A 365 16.26 1.35 23.38
CA ASN A 365 17.70 1.14 23.33
C ASN A 365 18.19 0.54 22.00
N SER A 366 17.29 0.03 21.16
CA SER A 366 17.58 -0.57 19.85
C SER A 366 17.19 0.34 18.68
N ALA A 367 17.03 1.64 18.96
CA ALA A 367 16.71 2.70 17.99
C ALA A 367 15.34 2.54 17.33
N GLY A 368 14.32 2.14 18.09
CA GLY A 368 12.94 2.08 17.62
C GLY A 368 11.98 1.87 18.79
N VAL A 369 10.68 2.04 18.56
CA VAL A 369 9.65 1.79 19.56
C VAL A 369 8.48 1.04 18.91
N MET A 370 7.24 1.20 19.37
CA MET A 370 6.10 0.38 18.93
C MET A 370 5.70 0.58 17.46
N HIS A 371 5.75 1.81 16.95
CA HIS A 371 5.43 2.06 15.55
C HIS A 371 6.40 1.32 14.61
N CYS A 372 7.67 1.29 14.95
CA CYS A 372 8.71 0.59 14.18
C CYS A 372 8.50 -0.92 14.06
N ILE A 373 7.72 -1.52 14.98
CA ILE A 373 7.45 -2.96 15.01
C ILE A 373 6.02 -3.31 14.59
N THR A 374 5.33 -2.40 13.89
CA THR A 374 3.96 -2.60 13.41
C THR A 374 3.80 -2.21 11.96
N MET A 375 2.91 -2.89 11.23
CA MET A 375 2.43 -2.44 9.93
C MET A 375 0.91 -2.56 9.87
N HIS A 376 0.26 -1.57 9.28
CA HIS A 376 -1.19 -1.45 9.27
C HIS A 376 -1.80 -2.09 8.04
N MET A 377 -2.90 -2.82 8.23
CA MET A 377 -3.77 -3.28 7.16
C MET A 377 -5.13 -2.59 7.29
N PRO A 378 -5.54 -1.78 6.30
CA PRO A 378 -6.82 -1.07 6.35
C PRO A 378 -8.00 -2.02 6.29
N ALA A 379 -9.14 -1.59 6.84
CA ALA A 379 -10.38 -2.33 6.76
C ALA A 379 -10.87 -2.45 5.30
N HIS A 380 -11.49 -3.58 4.99
CA HIS A 380 -12.22 -3.75 3.73
C HIS A 380 -13.40 -2.79 3.65
N VAL A 381 -13.59 -2.15 2.50
CA VAL A 381 -14.62 -1.10 2.35
C VAL A 381 -15.98 -1.65 1.89
N GLY A 382 -16.02 -2.90 1.40
CA GLY A 382 -17.25 -3.60 0.98
C GLY A 382 -18.11 -4.13 2.15
N GLY A 383 -17.63 -4.03 3.38
CA GLY A 383 -18.23 -4.72 4.53
C GLY A 383 -18.07 -6.23 4.36
N ILE A 384 -19.16 -6.99 4.45
CA ILE A 384 -19.18 -8.44 4.22
C ILE A 384 -19.30 -8.85 2.74
N ASN A 385 -19.43 -7.89 1.83
CA ASN A 385 -19.50 -8.20 0.41
C ASN A 385 -18.14 -8.00 -0.23
N PRO A 386 -17.64 -8.94 -1.04
CA PRO A 386 -16.40 -8.75 -1.76
C PRO A 386 -16.47 -7.53 -2.68
N THR A 387 -15.33 -6.95 -2.98
CA THR A 387 -15.19 -5.86 -3.95
C THR A 387 -14.39 -6.33 -5.15
N THR A 388 -14.59 -5.67 -6.29
CA THR A 388 -13.74 -5.84 -7.47
C THR A 388 -13.36 -4.48 -8.04
N TYR A 389 -12.31 -4.46 -8.85
CA TYR A 389 -11.99 -3.32 -9.69
C TYR A 389 -11.61 -3.81 -11.08
N VAL A 390 -12.39 -3.39 -12.10
CA VAL A 390 -12.12 -3.77 -13.49
C VAL A 390 -11.08 -2.81 -14.08
N ARG A 391 -9.90 -3.35 -14.41
CA ARG A 391 -8.76 -2.61 -14.98
C ARG A 391 -8.84 -2.47 -16.49
N ASN A 392 -9.37 -3.51 -17.13
CA ASN A 392 -9.54 -3.57 -18.59
C ASN A 392 -10.83 -4.33 -18.93
N PRO A 393 -11.64 -3.87 -19.89
CA PRO A 393 -11.47 -2.64 -20.67
C PRO A 393 -11.68 -1.39 -19.80
N SER A 394 -10.92 -0.31 -20.06
CA SER A 394 -11.07 1.00 -19.41
C SER A 394 -11.61 2.06 -20.36
N GLY A 395 -12.11 1.64 -21.51
CA GLY A 395 -12.57 2.42 -22.64
C GLY A 395 -12.09 1.79 -23.95
N GLY A 396 -12.29 2.47 -25.08
CA GLY A 396 -11.80 2.03 -26.38
C GLY A 396 -12.92 1.75 -27.38
N ILE A 397 -12.50 1.31 -28.58
CA ILE A 397 -13.38 0.88 -29.66
C ILE A 397 -12.95 -0.55 -30.03
N PHE A 398 -13.89 -1.44 -30.11
CA PHE A 398 -13.69 -2.86 -30.41
C PHE A 398 -14.52 -3.29 -31.60
N ASP A 399 -13.98 -4.19 -32.40
CA ASP A 399 -14.69 -4.86 -33.47
C ASP A 399 -15.30 -6.19 -32.98
N PRO A 400 -16.42 -6.64 -33.54
CA PRO A 400 -16.93 -7.99 -33.34
C PRO A 400 -15.88 -9.06 -33.59
N GLY A 401 -15.74 -10.00 -32.65
CA GLY A 401 -14.75 -11.07 -32.72
C GLY A 401 -13.37 -10.69 -32.16
N ASP A 402 -13.15 -9.46 -31.73
CA ASP A 402 -11.94 -9.10 -31.02
C ASP A 402 -11.81 -9.92 -29.73
N LEU A 403 -10.57 -10.32 -29.43
CA LEU A 403 -10.24 -11.01 -28.17
C LEU A 403 -9.69 -10.02 -27.16
N VAL A 404 -10.56 -9.55 -26.29
CA VAL A 404 -10.24 -8.52 -25.26
C VAL A 404 -9.97 -9.20 -23.92
N PRO A 405 -8.79 -9.00 -23.30
CA PRO A 405 -8.56 -9.49 -21.95
C PRO A 405 -9.36 -8.61 -20.95
N VAL A 406 -10.40 -9.16 -20.35
CA VAL A 406 -11.03 -8.56 -19.15
C VAL A 406 -10.09 -8.79 -17.99
N GLN A 407 -9.63 -7.70 -17.35
CA GLN A 407 -8.69 -7.76 -16.23
C GLN A 407 -9.30 -7.10 -15.01
N TRP A 408 -9.14 -7.72 -13.86
CA TRP A 408 -9.64 -7.22 -12.59
C TRP A 408 -8.71 -7.54 -11.42
N ILE A 409 -9.00 -6.93 -10.29
CA ILE A 409 -8.61 -7.39 -8.96
C ILE A 409 -9.87 -7.56 -8.14
N SER A 410 -9.77 -8.37 -7.11
CA SER A 410 -10.80 -8.61 -6.12
C SER A 410 -10.24 -8.45 -4.71
N ASP A 411 -11.12 -8.22 -3.76
CA ASP A 411 -10.78 -8.11 -2.35
C ASP A 411 -12.01 -8.49 -1.50
N ASP A 412 -11.76 -9.01 -0.30
CA ASP A 412 -12.77 -9.45 0.64
C ASP A 412 -12.29 -9.28 2.08
N ASP A 413 -13.23 -9.15 3.03
CA ASP A 413 -12.90 -8.95 4.44
C ASP A 413 -12.26 -10.19 5.10
N GLU A 414 -12.63 -11.40 4.66
CA GLU A 414 -12.07 -12.66 5.16
C GLU A 414 -11.02 -13.31 4.24
N PHE A 415 -10.68 -12.65 3.11
CA PHE A 415 -9.68 -13.09 2.12
C PHE A 415 -10.04 -14.40 1.42
N ASP A 416 -11.31 -14.66 1.17
CA ASP A 416 -11.80 -15.94 0.69
C ASP A 416 -12.66 -15.87 -0.58
N VAL A 417 -12.36 -14.92 -1.49
CA VAL A 417 -13.00 -14.89 -2.82
C VAL A 417 -12.84 -16.24 -3.52
N VAL A 418 -13.97 -16.88 -3.86
CA VAL A 418 -14.01 -18.24 -4.42
C VAL A 418 -14.05 -18.23 -5.93
N ASN A 419 -14.85 -17.34 -6.54
CA ASN A 419 -15.04 -17.24 -7.98
C ASN A 419 -15.60 -15.88 -8.39
N VAL A 420 -15.60 -15.62 -9.70
CA VAL A 420 -16.19 -14.42 -10.28
C VAL A 420 -17.18 -14.73 -11.39
N ASP A 421 -18.19 -13.88 -11.53
CA ASP A 421 -19.07 -13.81 -12.68
C ASP A 421 -18.71 -12.59 -13.54
N ILE A 422 -18.71 -12.76 -14.87
CA ILE A 422 -18.42 -11.70 -15.83
C ILE A 422 -19.64 -11.53 -16.74
N ASP A 423 -20.14 -10.32 -16.83
CA ASP A 423 -21.29 -9.99 -17.66
C ASP A 423 -20.94 -8.80 -18.58
N PHE A 424 -21.51 -8.79 -19.78
CA PHE A 424 -21.46 -7.69 -20.74
C PHE A 424 -22.83 -7.01 -20.85
N SER A 425 -22.85 -5.71 -20.95
CA SER A 425 -24.03 -4.91 -21.27
C SER A 425 -23.74 -4.02 -22.49
N ALA A 426 -24.67 -4.00 -23.43
CA ALA A 426 -24.62 -3.10 -24.58
C ALA A 426 -25.42 -1.80 -24.36
N ASP A 427 -26.10 -1.65 -23.22
CA ASP A 427 -27.04 -0.56 -22.94
C ASP A 427 -26.71 0.19 -21.64
N GLY A 428 -25.41 0.25 -21.29
CA GLY A 428 -24.92 0.99 -20.11
C GLY A 428 -25.34 0.34 -18.80
N GLY A 429 -25.60 -0.97 -18.78
CA GLY A 429 -25.95 -1.72 -17.58
C GLY A 429 -27.44 -1.92 -17.35
N ALA A 430 -28.31 -1.54 -18.30
CA ALA A 430 -29.75 -1.77 -18.18
C ALA A 430 -30.12 -3.26 -18.37
N SER A 431 -29.41 -3.98 -19.25
CA SER A 431 -29.52 -5.42 -19.42
C SER A 431 -28.14 -6.09 -19.50
N TRP A 432 -28.08 -7.38 -19.20
CA TRP A 432 -26.81 -8.10 -19.05
C TRP A 432 -26.81 -9.43 -19.80
N LEU A 433 -25.73 -9.67 -20.55
CA LEU A 433 -25.40 -10.95 -21.17
C LEU A 433 -24.27 -11.60 -20.35
N SER A 434 -24.47 -12.86 -19.96
CA SER A 434 -23.42 -13.59 -19.26
C SER A 434 -22.27 -13.92 -20.20
N VAL A 435 -21.05 -13.49 -19.84
CA VAL A 435 -19.80 -13.80 -20.53
C VAL A 435 -19.19 -15.06 -19.92
N ALA A 436 -19.05 -15.08 -18.59
CA ALA A 436 -18.56 -16.24 -17.85
C ALA A 436 -19.24 -16.29 -16.46
N SER A 437 -19.51 -17.49 -15.97
CA SER A 437 -20.08 -17.69 -14.64
C SER A 437 -19.19 -18.62 -13.82
N MET A 438 -18.98 -18.26 -12.55
CA MET A 438 -18.21 -19.05 -11.59
C MET A 438 -16.81 -19.40 -12.13
N THR A 439 -16.16 -18.47 -12.85
CA THR A 439 -14.78 -18.65 -13.30
C THR A 439 -13.80 -18.40 -12.16
N ALA A 440 -12.53 -18.86 -12.32
CA ALA A 440 -11.50 -18.62 -11.33
C ALA A 440 -11.25 -17.12 -11.12
N ASP A 441 -10.95 -16.71 -9.89
CA ASP A 441 -10.50 -15.37 -9.56
C ASP A 441 -8.99 -15.26 -9.75
N ASP A 442 -8.55 -15.34 -11.01
CA ASP A 442 -7.14 -15.27 -11.41
C ASP A 442 -6.75 -13.92 -12.04
N GLY A 443 -7.70 -12.97 -12.06
CA GLY A 443 -7.49 -11.60 -12.48
C GLY A 443 -7.56 -11.37 -13.99
N VAL A 444 -7.85 -12.40 -14.82
CA VAL A 444 -7.94 -12.23 -16.27
C VAL A 444 -8.89 -13.24 -16.91
N TYR A 445 -9.67 -12.77 -17.88
CA TYR A 445 -10.50 -13.61 -18.74
C TYR A 445 -10.48 -13.07 -20.17
N VAL A 446 -10.25 -13.92 -21.17
CA VAL A 446 -10.29 -13.50 -22.58
C VAL A 446 -11.74 -13.52 -23.07
N TRP A 447 -12.30 -12.34 -23.32
CA TRP A 447 -13.64 -12.15 -23.83
C TRP A 447 -13.61 -11.95 -25.34
N GLU A 448 -14.43 -12.70 -26.07
CA GLU A 448 -14.69 -12.46 -27.48
C GLU A 448 -15.86 -11.47 -27.60
N VAL A 449 -15.60 -10.33 -28.24
CA VAL A 449 -16.57 -9.24 -28.41
C VAL A 449 -17.73 -9.71 -29.29
N PRO A 450 -18.97 -9.66 -28.83
CA PRO A 450 -20.13 -10.05 -29.63
C PRO A 450 -20.42 -9.03 -30.73
N ASP A 451 -21.12 -9.49 -31.77
CA ASP A 451 -21.62 -8.61 -32.84
C ASP A 451 -22.88 -7.86 -32.40
N VAL A 452 -22.69 -6.87 -31.53
CA VAL A 452 -23.72 -6.02 -30.97
C VAL A 452 -23.21 -4.60 -30.94
N ALA A 453 -23.64 -3.78 -31.88
CA ALA A 453 -23.24 -2.37 -31.94
C ALA A 453 -23.69 -1.63 -30.67
N THR A 454 -22.77 -0.90 -30.05
CA THR A 454 -23.05 -0.07 -28.88
C THR A 454 -22.05 1.06 -28.73
N SER A 455 -22.53 2.24 -28.32
CA SER A 455 -21.69 3.34 -27.86
C SER A 455 -21.53 3.39 -26.32
N ASN A 456 -22.12 2.43 -25.60
CA ASN A 456 -22.28 2.40 -24.15
C ASN A 456 -22.04 0.99 -23.59
N GLY A 457 -21.09 0.27 -24.21
CA GLY A 457 -20.70 -1.06 -23.76
C GLY A 457 -20.01 -1.00 -22.41
N VAL A 458 -20.37 -1.88 -21.47
CA VAL A 458 -19.70 -2.04 -20.17
C VAL A 458 -19.55 -3.52 -19.82
N ILE A 459 -18.45 -3.85 -19.16
CA ILE A 459 -18.23 -5.14 -18.50
C ILE A 459 -18.48 -4.97 -17.01
N ARG A 460 -19.16 -5.95 -16.42
CA ARG A 460 -19.30 -6.10 -14.97
C ARG A 460 -18.55 -7.34 -14.52
N VAL A 461 -17.74 -7.20 -13.48
CA VAL A 461 -17.11 -8.33 -12.78
C VAL A 461 -17.66 -8.35 -11.36
N ARG A 462 -18.20 -9.50 -10.94
CA ARG A 462 -18.74 -9.72 -9.60
C ARG A 462 -18.01 -10.88 -8.93
N ALA A 463 -17.39 -10.61 -7.79
CA ALA A 463 -16.76 -11.63 -6.94
C ALA A 463 -17.80 -12.25 -6.00
N ARG A 464 -17.55 -13.51 -5.65
CA ARG A 464 -18.29 -14.28 -4.66
C ARG A 464 -17.33 -14.81 -3.63
N ASP A 465 -17.63 -14.62 -2.35
CA ASP A 465 -16.89 -15.15 -1.21
C ASP A 465 -17.34 -16.58 -0.83
N GLY A 466 -16.72 -17.14 0.21
CA GLY A 466 -17.03 -18.47 0.75
C GLY A 466 -18.40 -18.58 1.39
N ASP A 467 -18.94 -17.50 1.92
CA ASP A 467 -20.27 -17.41 2.53
C ASP A 467 -21.39 -17.19 1.49
N GLY A 468 -21.02 -16.88 0.24
CA GLY A 468 -21.92 -16.67 -0.88
C GLY A 468 -22.38 -15.23 -1.07
N ASN A 469 -21.76 -14.26 -0.36
CA ASN A 469 -22.01 -12.83 -0.62
C ASN A 469 -21.46 -12.46 -1.99
N LEU A 470 -22.03 -11.41 -2.58
CA LEU A 470 -21.71 -10.94 -3.92
C LEU A 470 -21.44 -9.44 -3.91
N GLY A 471 -20.36 -9.05 -4.53
CA GLY A 471 -20.07 -7.64 -4.81
C GLY A 471 -19.26 -7.48 -6.08
N GLY A 472 -19.21 -6.29 -6.65
CA GLY A 472 -18.54 -6.11 -7.92
C GLY A 472 -18.51 -4.68 -8.43
N SER A 473 -17.82 -4.50 -9.56
CA SER A 473 -17.66 -3.20 -10.22
C SER A 473 -17.91 -3.29 -11.72
N LEU A 474 -17.97 -2.11 -12.33
CA LEU A 474 -18.11 -1.93 -13.78
C LEU A 474 -16.77 -1.48 -14.36
N SER A 475 -16.54 -1.82 -15.63
CA SER A 475 -15.50 -1.22 -16.46
C SER A 475 -15.78 0.26 -16.77
N GLY A 476 -14.85 0.94 -17.41
CA GLY A 476 -15.15 2.14 -18.19
C GLY A 476 -16.04 1.81 -19.39
N ASP A 477 -16.75 2.82 -19.88
CA ASP A 477 -17.60 2.70 -21.09
C ASP A 477 -16.72 2.51 -22.33
N PHE A 478 -17.16 1.67 -23.25
CA PHE A 478 -16.48 1.44 -24.53
C PHE A 478 -17.50 1.33 -25.69
N VAL A 479 -16.97 1.40 -26.90
CA VAL A 479 -17.75 1.27 -28.14
C VAL A 479 -17.52 -0.12 -28.74
N VAL A 480 -18.56 -0.77 -29.21
CA VAL A 480 -18.46 -1.90 -30.14
C VAL A 480 -19.01 -1.43 -31.49
N GLU A 481 -18.15 -1.41 -32.50
CA GLU A 481 -18.56 -1.17 -33.87
C GLU A 481 -19.20 -2.47 -34.38
N GLY A 482 -20.53 -2.52 -34.48
CA GLY A 482 -21.19 -3.66 -35.10
C GLY A 482 -20.71 -3.89 -36.54
N THR A 483 -20.76 -5.12 -36.99
CA THR A 483 -20.51 -5.39 -38.44
C THR A 483 -21.47 -4.53 -39.22
N SER A 484 -20.95 -3.56 -39.98
CA SER A 484 -21.81 -2.82 -40.92
C SER A 484 -22.35 -3.80 -41.95
N VAL A 485 -23.62 -4.09 -41.85
CA VAL A 485 -24.31 -4.88 -42.89
C VAL A 485 -24.41 -3.97 -44.11
N PRO A 486 -23.76 -4.32 -45.23
CA PRO A 486 -23.87 -3.48 -46.40
C PRO A 486 -25.33 -3.33 -46.82
N GLY A 487 -25.80 -2.06 -46.91
CA GLY A 487 -27.18 -1.76 -47.23
C GLY A 487 -28.13 -1.65 -46.01
N ASP A 488 -27.64 -1.83 -44.78
CA ASP A 488 -28.35 -1.48 -43.54
C ASP A 488 -28.23 0.02 -43.32
N VAL A 489 -29.24 0.74 -43.77
CA VAL A 489 -29.27 2.21 -43.78
C VAL A 489 -29.95 2.76 -42.53
N ASP A 490 -30.87 2.00 -41.98
CA ASP A 490 -31.58 2.39 -40.74
C ASP A 490 -30.89 1.92 -39.46
N GLY A 491 -29.81 1.08 -39.59
CA GLY A 491 -28.99 0.65 -38.47
C GLY A 491 -29.60 -0.46 -37.62
N ASP A 492 -30.57 -1.22 -38.15
CA ASP A 492 -31.26 -2.29 -37.41
C ASP A 492 -30.49 -3.65 -37.47
N GLY A 493 -29.38 -3.70 -38.19
CA GLY A 493 -28.53 -4.90 -38.36
C GLY A 493 -28.96 -5.82 -39.48
N TYR A 494 -29.93 -5.44 -40.31
CA TYR A 494 -30.41 -6.21 -41.44
C TYR A 494 -30.62 -5.32 -42.70
N CYS A 495 -30.18 -5.76 -43.86
CA CYS A 495 -30.55 -5.10 -45.08
C CYS A 495 -31.93 -5.64 -45.57
N ASN A 496 -32.97 -4.88 -45.30
CA ASN A 496 -34.35 -5.32 -45.49
C ASN A 496 -35.25 -4.21 -46.12
N VAL A 497 -36.57 -4.40 -46.15
CA VAL A 497 -37.49 -3.44 -46.73
C VAL A 497 -37.52 -2.07 -46.03
N ASN A 498 -37.14 -2.01 -44.74
CA ASN A 498 -37.07 -0.76 -44.01
C ASN A 498 -35.97 0.16 -44.53
N ASP A 499 -34.82 -0.42 -44.94
CA ASP A 499 -33.70 0.32 -45.55
C ASP A 499 -34.11 0.93 -46.89
N ILE A 500 -34.85 0.18 -47.69
CA ILE A 500 -35.43 0.73 -48.93
C ILE A 500 -36.35 1.93 -48.61
N LEU A 501 -37.14 1.83 -47.58
CA LEU A 501 -38.02 2.92 -47.16
C LEU A 501 -37.25 4.11 -46.60
N ALA A 502 -36.10 3.89 -45.92
CA ALA A 502 -35.22 4.94 -45.46
C ALA A 502 -34.59 5.69 -46.67
N VAL A 503 -33.99 4.98 -47.62
CA VAL A 503 -33.46 5.59 -48.86
C VAL A 503 -34.53 6.36 -49.62
N VAL A 504 -35.73 5.78 -49.80
CA VAL A 504 -36.83 6.47 -50.48
C VAL A 504 -37.30 7.71 -49.70
N GLY A 505 -37.24 7.65 -48.36
CA GLY A 505 -37.60 8.76 -47.47
C GLY A 505 -36.62 9.94 -47.52
N ALA A 506 -35.37 9.69 -47.86
CA ALA A 506 -34.29 10.69 -47.92
C ALA A 506 -34.06 11.26 -49.33
N TRP A 507 -34.89 10.94 -50.28
CA TRP A 507 -34.76 11.25 -51.71
C TRP A 507 -34.38 12.71 -51.99
N GLY A 508 -33.31 12.95 -52.73
CA GLY A 508 -32.85 14.26 -53.19
C GLY A 508 -31.43 14.62 -52.71
N PRO A 509 -31.08 15.92 -52.69
CA PRO A 509 -29.73 16.36 -52.27
C PRO A 509 -29.50 15.99 -50.81
N CYS A 510 -28.38 15.39 -50.53
CA CYS A 510 -27.99 14.87 -49.22
C CYS A 510 -26.67 15.45 -48.78
N ALA A 511 -26.62 15.96 -47.51
CA ALA A 511 -25.39 16.52 -46.94
C ALA A 511 -24.77 15.51 -45.99
N SER A 512 -23.47 15.27 -46.11
CA SER A 512 -22.73 14.36 -45.22
C SER A 512 -22.83 14.75 -43.75
N PRO A 513 -23.12 13.80 -42.79
CA PRO A 513 -23.29 12.35 -43.05
C PRO A 513 -24.66 12.00 -43.60
N CYS A 514 -24.72 11.14 -44.57
CA CYS A 514 -25.92 10.68 -45.23
C CYS A 514 -25.82 9.16 -45.51
N PRO A 515 -26.33 8.33 -44.59
CA PRO A 515 -26.26 6.88 -44.75
C PRO A 515 -27.03 6.36 -45.97
N GLU A 516 -27.98 7.11 -46.46
CA GLU A 516 -28.86 6.79 -47.58
C GLU A 516 -28.21 7.05 -48.95
N ASP A 517 -27.11 7.82 -49.02
CA ASP A 517 -26.28 8.08 -50.22
C ASP A 517 -25.18 7.01 -50.29
N LEU A 518 -25.50 5.89 -50.90
CA LEU A 518 -24.65 4.69 -50.87
C LEU A 518 -23.51 4.73 -51.90
N ASP A 519 -23.59 5.61 -52.92
CA ASP A 519 -22.49 5.80 -53.87
C ASP A 519 -21.62 7.04 -53.55
N GLY A 520 -22.07 7.89 -52.60
CA GLY A 520 -21.34 9.03 -52.10
C GLY A 520 -21.30 10.23 -53.03
N ASP A 521 -22.26 10.35 -53.94
CA ASP A 521 -22.29 11.43 -54.94
C ASP A 521 -22.96 12.72 -54.44
N GLY A 522 -23.58 12.70 -53.26
CA GLY A 522 -24.25 13.81 -52.58
C GLY A 522 -25.76 13.91 -52.89
N TYR A 523 -26.32 12.92 -53.56
CA TYR A 523 -27.75 12.80 -53.84
C TYR A 523 -28.22 11.39 -53.48
N VAL A 524 -29.42 11.28 -52.92
CA VAL A 524 -30.14 10.02 -52.73
C VAL A 524 -31.09 9.83 -53.89
N GLU A 525 -30.83 8.86 -54.75
CA GLU A 525 -31.59 8.60 -55.97
C GLU A 525 -31.70 7.10 -56.32
N VAL A 526 -32.00 6.78 -57.57
CA VAL A 526 -32.25 5.40 -57.99
C VAL A 526 -31.03 4.49 -57.86
N ASP A 527 -29.85 5.06 -58.06
CA ASP A 527 -28.60 4.29 -58.04
C ASP A 527 -28.29 3.76 -56.62
N ASP A 528 -28.67 4.50 -55.57
CA ASP A 528 -28.57 4.04 -54.15
C ASP A 528 -29.51 2.86 -53.87
N ILE A 529 -30.73 2.91 -54.39
CA ILE A 529 -31.67 1.78 -54.27
C ILE A 529 -31.10 0.55 -55.03
N LEU A 530 -30.45 0.73 -56.15
CA LEU A 530 -29.86 -0.39 -56.93
C LEU A 530 -28.68 -0.99 -56.18
N ILE A 531 -27.88 -0.19 -55.52
CA ILE A 531 -26.78 -0.65 -54.67
C ILE A 531 -27.35 -1.43 -53.48
N LEU A 532 -28.33 -0.86 -52.77
CA LEU A 532 -28.99 -1.51 -51.65
C LEU A 532 -29.62 -2.86 -52.02
N LEU A 533 -30.30 -2.94 -53.16
CA LEU A 533 -30.87 -4.21 -53.68
C LEU A 533 -29.80 -5.27 -53.98
N GLY A 534 -28.56 -4.87 -54.19
CA GLY A 534 -27.41 -5.79 -54.36
C GLY A 534 -27.02 -6.51 -53.05
N TYR A 535 -27.38 -5.93 -51.90
CA TYR A 535 -27.13 -6.48 -50.57
C TYR A 535 -28.38 -7.09 -49.91
N PHE A 536 -29.55 -6.96 -50.53
CA PHE A 536 -30.83 -7.37 -49.99
C PHE A 536 -30.89 -8.89 -49.78
N GLU A 537 -30.92 -9.31 -48.54
CA GLU A 537 -31.19 -10.68 -48.15
C GLU A 537 -32.70 -10.85 -47.91
N GLY A 538 -33.42 -11.47 -48.84
CA GLY A 538 -34.88 -11.62 -48.82
C GLY A 538 -35.45 -12.53 -47.75
#